data_b6e31d9e0282dd11f9d4c8a96e2354ab
#
_entry.id   b6e31d9e0282dd11f9d4c8a96e2354ab
#
_cell.length_a   1.000
_cell.length_b   1.000
_cell.length_c   1.000
_cell.angle_alpha   90.00
_cell.angle_beta   90.00
_cell.angle_gamma   90.00
#
_symmetry.space_group_name_H-M   'P 1'
#
loop_
_entity.id
_entity.type
_entity.pdbx_description
1 polymer ?
#
loop_
_entity_poly.entity_id
_entity_poly.type
_entity_poly.pdbx_seq_one_letter_code
_entity_poly.pdbx_strand_id
1 'polypeptide(L)'
;FQELGIETVISPHTNKTLMDAGSHYAIDENCLSSKLFFGHVSALEGKCDAVFVPRIANYGKDGVMCSRFEGLYDMAVNTFRDHDIDFVTCNVDIQQKCPEEQAYIMLGVSLGASEAKAREAYQKSYQAWQAAQKAHIAEEEARLHDDRIKILVVGHSYNLYDEYIGKPILKGIEQLDAVPICSDAVDLKQAQEDSLNICKSVPWIMSRELLGSIAKYHNDVDGIILLTAFPCGPDSMINEMIIRRIKDR
;
A
#
# COMPACT_ATOMS: atom_id res chain seq x y z
N PHE A 1 -2.99 -12.49 12.72
CA PHE A 1 -3.50 -13.84 12.53
C PHE A 1 -2.61 -14.87 13.22
N GLN A 2 -1.31 -14.92 12.95
CA GLN A 2 -0.38 -15.88 13.58
C GLN A 2 -0.42 -15.84 15.12
N GLU A 3 -0.44 -14.65 15.73
CA GLU A 3 -0.56 -14.48 17.18
C GLU A 3 -1.90 -14.99 17.75
N LEU A 4 -2.92 -15.12 16.90
CA LEU A 4 -4.20 -15.74 17.25
C LEU A 4 -4.24 -17.25 16.99
N GLY A 5 -3.18 -17.82 16.41
CA GLY A 5 -3.11 -19.23 16.01
C GLY A 5 -3.92 -19.55 14.74
N ILE A 6 -4.17 -18.51 13.91
CA ILE A 6 -4.87 -18.65 12.63
C ILE A 6 -3.81 -18.83 11.54
N GLU A 7 -3.90 -19.93 10.79
CA GLU A 7 -3.07 -20.18 9.63
C GLU A 7 -3.40 -19.18 8.50
N THR A 8 -2.35 -18.70 7.83
CA THR A 8 -2.52 -17.72 6.75
C THR A 8 -2.04 -18.28 5.43
N VAL A 9 -2.87 -18.18 4.41
CA VAL A 9 -2.54 -18.51 3.02
C VAL A 9 -2.33 -17.20 2.26
N ILE A 10 -1.21 -17.12 1.55
CA ILE A 10 -0.88 -15.96 0.71
C ILE A 10 -1.07 -16.35 -0.75
N SER A 11 -1.69 -15.47 -1.53
CA SER A 11 -1.83 -15.65 -2.98
C SER A 11 -0.44 -15.71 -3.67
N PRO A 12 -0.30 -16.37 -4.81
CA PRO A 12 0.96 -16.43 -5.55
C PRO A 12 1.47 -15.02 -5.92
N HIS A 13 2.76 -14.93 -6.24
CA HIS A 13 3.31 -13.69 -6.79
C HIS A 13 2.59 -13.28 -8.07
N THR A 14 2.43 -11.97 -8.25
CA THR A 14 1.79 -11.39 -9.44
C THR A 14 2.50 -11.85 -10.72
N ASN A 15 1.70 -12.26 -11.68
CA ASN A 15 2.13 -12.72 -13.00
C ASN A 15 1.03 -12.43 -14.03
N LYS A 16 1.31 -12.74 -15.29
CA LYS A 16 0.36 -12.49 -16.37
C LYS A 16 -0.99 -13.19 -16.16
N THR A 17 -1.00 -14.41 -15.64
CA THR A 17 -2.25 -15.15 -15.39
C THR A 17 -3.13 -14.46 -14.34
N LEU A 18 -2.52 -13.98 -13.24
CA LEU A 18 -3.23 -13.21 -12.21
C LEU A 18 -3.74 -11.88 -12.76
N MET A 19 -2.96 -11.21 -13.59
CA MET A 19 -3.38 -9.97 -14.24
C MET A 19 -4.56 -10.19 -15.20
N ASP A 20 -4.49 -11.23 -16.01
CA ASP A 20 -5.58 -11.57 -16.95
C ASP A 20 -6.87 -11.94 -16.19
N ALA A 21 -6.76 -12.73 -15.11
CA ALA A 21 -7.88 -13.06 -14.24
C ALA A 21 -8.47 -11.80 -13.58
N GLY A 22 -7.63 -10.94 -13.03
CA GLY A 22 -8.05 -9.69 -12.41
C GLY A 22 -8.74 -8.75 -13.40
N SER A 23 -8.27 -8.69 -14.65
CA SER A 23 -8.89 -7.91 -15.70
C SER A 23 -10.25 -8.47 -16.11
N HIS A 24 -10.47 -9.79 -15.98
CA HIS A 24 -11.76 -10.43 -16.25
C HIS A 24 -12.81 -10.05 -15.19
N TYR A 25 -12.43 -9.97 -13.92
CA TYR A 25 -13.33 -9.66 -12.81
C TYR A 25 -13.54 -8.16 -12.60
N ALA A 26 -12.60 -7.34 -13.03
CA ALA A 26 -12.65 -5.89 -12.83
C ALA A 26 -13.38 -5.19 -13.97
N ILE A 27 -13.99 -4.04 -13.68
CA ILE A 27 -14.45 -3.12 -14.72
C ILE A 27 -13.25 -2.41 -15.36
N ASP A 28 -13.39 -1.96 -16.61
CA ASP A 28 -12.29 -1.37 -17.39
C ASP A 28 -11.65 -0.16 -16.73
N GLU A 29 -12.44 0.65 -16.03
CA GLU A 29 -12.01 1.87 -15.33
C GLU A 29 -11.28 1.62 -14.00
N ASN A 30 -11.16 0.38 -13.56
CA ASN A 30 -10.35 0.06 -12.38
C ASN A 30 -8.86 0.27 -12.69
N CYS A 31 -8.14 0.88 -11.75
CA CYS A 31 -6.70 0.98 -11.86
C CYS A 31 -6.05 -0.43 -11.83
N LEU A 32 -4.85 -0.53 -12.39
CA LEU A 32 -4.13 -1.80 -12.49
C LEU A 32 -4.01 -2.52 -11.14
N SER A 33 -3.72 -1.78 -10.06
CA SER A 33 -3.60 -2.36 -8.72
C SER A 33 -4.91 -3.01 -8.24
N SER A 34 -6.07 -2.37 -8.51
CA SER A 34 -7.37 -2.97 -8.23
C SER A 34 -7.64 -4.21 -9.08
N LYS A 35 -7.22 -4.20 -10.36
CA LYS A 35 -7.34 -5.38 -11.23
C LYS A 35 -6.52 -6.54 -10.68
N LEU A 36 -5.27 -6.29 -10.30
CA LEU A 36 -4.42 -7.30 -9.67
C LEU A 36 -5.03 -7.84 -8.37
N PHE A 37 -5.59 -6.97 -7.53
CA PHE A 37 -6.28 -7.40 -6.33
C PHE A 37 -7.36 -8.45 -6.61
N PHE A 38 -8.22 -8.25 -7.60
CA PHE A 38 -9.24 -9.25 -7.98
C PHE A 38 -8.61 -10.55 -8.49
N GLY A 39 -7.50 -10.47 -9.22
CA GLY A 39 -6.74 -11.65 -9.63
C GLY A 39 -6.21 -12.45 -8.43
N HIS A 40 -5.70 -11.75 -7.43
CA HIS A 40 -5.22 -12.36 -6.19
C HIS A 40 -6.36 -12.99 -5.37
N VAL A 41 -7.51 -12.32 -5.29
CA VAL A 41 -8.70 -12.90 -4.63
C VAL A 41 -9.14 -14.17 -5.32
N SER A 42 -9.27 -14.16 -6.65
CA SER A 42 -9.67 -15.36 -7.42
C SER A 42 -8.70 -16.52 -7.26
N ALA A 43 -7.42 -16.23 -7.11
CA ALA A 43 -6.39 -17.25 -6.91
C ALA A 43 -6.44 -17.94 -5.53
N LEU A 44 -7.18 -17.40 -4.57
CA LEU A 44 -7.38 -17.96 -3.24
C LEU A 44 -8.63 -18.83 -3.13
N GLU A 45 -9.51 -18.83 -4.13
CA GLU A 45 -10.70 -19.68 -4.16
C GLU A 45 -10.34 -21.15 -3.96
N GLY A 46 -11.03 -21.80 -3.02
CA GLY A 46 -10.79 -23.20 -2.65
C GLY A 46 -9.45 -23.49 -1.94
N LYS A 47 -8.69 -22.45 -1.53
CA LYS A 47 -7.39 -22.61 -0.86
C LYS A 47 -7.38 -22.16 0.60
N CYS A 48 -8.41 -21.46 1.04
CA CYS A 48 -8.57 -20.98 2.40
C CYS A 48 -10.05 -20.92 2.77
N ASP A 49 -10.34 -20.90 4.07
CA ASP A 49 -11.72 -20.83 4.58
C ASP A 49 -12.34 -19.45 4.35
N ALA A 50 -11.53 -18.37 4.35
CA ALA A 50 -11.99 -17.02 4.06
C ALA A 50 -10.85 -16.12 3.57
N VAL A 51 -11.17 -15.12 2.76
CA VAL A 51 -10.25 -14.09 2.30
C VAL A 51 -10.40 -12.83 3.15
N PHE A 52 -9.31 -12.41 3.79
CA PHE A 52 -9.29 -11.16 4.55
C PHE A 52 -9.08 -9.96 3.64
N VAL A 53 -10.04 -9.04 3.64
CA VAL A 53 -9.98 -7.76 2.91
C VAL A 53 -10.27 -6.63 3.88
N PRO A 54 -9.24 -5.89 4.35
CA PRO A 54 -9.48 -4.75 5.24
C PRO A 54 -10.20 -3.62 4.50
N ARG A 55 -11.14 -2.96 5.17
CA ARG A 55 -11.70 -1.70 4.76
C ARG A 55 -11.01 -0.59 5.54
N ILE A 56 -10.31 0.28 4.84
CA ILE A 56 -9.66 1.44 5.43
C ILE A 56 -10.28 2.68 4.79
N ALA A 57 -11.18 3.36 5.52
CA ALA A 57 -11.86 4.55 5.05
C ALA A 57 -10.98 5.78 5.25
N ASN A 58 -10.52 6.00 6.48
CA ASN A 58 -9.69 7.15 6.82
C ASN A 58 -8.91 6.97 8.12
N TYR A 59 -7.84 7.74 8.23
CA TYR A 59 -7.07 7.97 9.44
C TYR A 59 -7.33 9.39 10.01
N GLY A 60 -8.55 9.90 9.87
CA GLY A 60 -8.99 11.22 10.31
C GLY A 60 -9.37 12.13 9.13
N LYS A 61 -9.69 13.39 9.44
CA LYS A 61 -10.22 14.36 8.47
C LYS A 61 -9.29 14.61 7.28
N ASP A 62 -7.98 14.66 7.54
CA ASP A 62 -6.96 14.97 6.55
C ASP A 62 -6.18 13.74 6.06
N GLY A 63 -6.73 12.55 6.29
CA GLY A 63 -6.10 11.27 5.94
C GLY A 63 -7.10 10.29 5.35
N VAL A 64 -7.76 10.64 4.24
CA VAL A 64 -8.70 9.75 3.56
C VAL A 64 -7.97 8.79 2.60
N MET A 65 -8.53 7.61 2.43
CA MET A 65 -8.11 6.68 1.38
C MET A 65 -8.80 7.04 0.06
N CYS A 66 -8.27 6.56 -1.07
CA CYS A 66 -9.01 6.67 -2.32
C CYS A 66 -10.25 5.76 -2.28
N SER A 67 -11.30 6.13 -3.02
CA SER A 67 -12.57 5.39 -3.03
C SER A 67 -12.44 3.92 -3.44
N ARG A 68 -11.40 3.55 -4.18
CA ARG A 68 -11.14 2.15 -4.54
C ARG A 68 -10.67 1.34 -3.34
N PHE A 69 -9.81 1.89 -2.50
CA PHE A 69 -9.38 1.23 -1.26
C PHE A 69 -10.50 1.19 -0.21
N GLU A 70 -11.25 2.28 -0.07
CA GLU A 70 -12.38 2.33 0.84
C GLU A 70 -13.45 1.29 0.48
N GLY A 71 -13.77 1.15 -0.81
CA GLY A 71 -14.77 0.22 -1.33
C GLY A 71 -14.25 -1.18 -1.67
N LEU A 72 -12.99 -1.50 -1.38
CA LEU A 72 -12.35 -2.74 -1.86
C LEU A 72 -13.07 -4.00 -1.39
N TYR A 73 -13.47 -4.04 -0.12
CA TYR A 73 -14.25 -5.15 0.44
C TYR A 73 -15.60 -5.31 -0.26
N ASP A 74 -16.35 -4.21 -0.40
CA ASP A 74 -17.68 -4.26 -1.05
C ASP A 74 -17.57 -4.67 -2.51
N MET A 75 -16.56 -4.19 -3.20
CA MET A 75 -16.30 -4.62 -4.59
C MET A 75 -15.98 -6.11 -4.64
N ALA A 76 -15.12 -6.63 -3.74
CA ALA A 76 -14.78 -8.05 -3.71
C ALA A 76 -16.01 -8.93 -3.47
N VAL A 77 -16.77 -8.64 -2.41
CA VAL A 77 -17.99 -9.40 -2.06
C VAL A 77 -18.99 -9.40 -3.21
N ASN A 78 -19.20 -8.27 -3.89
CA ASN A 78 -20.14 -8.18 -5.01
C ASN A 78 -19.62 -8.87 -6.27
N THR A 79 -18.33 -8.79 -6.55
CA THR A 79 -17.70 -9.42 -7.71
C THR A 79 -17.74 -10.94 -7.60
N PHE A 80 -17.41 -11.48 -6.42
CA PHE A 80 -17.32 -12.91 -6.17
C PHE A 80 -18.54 -13.51 -5.48
N ARG A 81 -19.71 -12.83 -5.54
CA ARG A 81 -20.95 -13.28 -4.87
C ARG A 81 -21.46 -14.66 -5.30
N ASP A 82 -21.12 -15.10 -6.52
CA ASP A 82 -21.51 -16.39 -7.10
C ASP A 82 -20.35 -17.42 -7.02
N HIS A 83 -19.27 -17.09 -6.31
CA HIS A 83 -18.09 -17.93 -6.07
C HIS A 83 -18.11 -18.50 -4.65
N ASP A 84 -17.41 -19.61 -4.45
CA ASP A 84 -17.24 -20.23 -3.13
C ASP A 84 -16.08 -19.57 -2.37
N ILE A 85 -16.26 -18.29 -2.03
CA ILE A 85 -15.29 -17.47 -1.30
C ILE A 85 -15.99 -16.74 -0.17
N ASP A 86 -15.67 -17.08 1.07
CA ASP A 86 -16.05 -16.28 2.22
C ASP A 86 -15.11 -15.11 2.43
N PHE A 87 -15.63 -13.98 2.92
CA PHE A 87 -14.85 -12.78 3.16
C PHE A 87 -14.89 -12.35 4.62
N VAL A 88 -13.72 -11.97 5.13
CA VAL A 88 -13.56 -11.38 6.46
C VAL A 88 -13.00 -9.97 6.31
N THR A 89 -13.49 -9.03 7.09
CA THR A 89 -13.07 -7.63 7.05
C THR A 89 -12.90 -7.03 8.43
N CYS A 90 -12.15 -5.95 8.51
CA CYS A 90 -12.20 -4.97 9.59
C CYS A 90 -12.43 -3.58 8.97
N ASN A 91 -13.00 -2.65 9.73
CA ASN A 91 -13.27 -1.30 9.25
C ASN A 91 -12.48 -0.27 10.08
N VAL A 92 -11.48 0.34 9.48
CA VAL A 92 -10.71 1.44 10.08
C VAL A 92 -11.33 2.75 9.62
N ASP A 93 -11.96 3.47 10.56
CA ASP A 93 -12.65 4.74 10.30
C ASP A 93 -12.60 5.63 11.55
N ILE A 94 -11.60 6.48 11.62
CA ILE A 94 -11.44 7.39 12.78
C ILE A 94 -12.59 8.39 12.86
N GLN A 95 -13.17 8.82 11.75
CA GLN A 95 -14.32 9.73 11.75
C GLN A 95 -15.56 9.07 12.35
N GLN A 96 -15.70 7.74 12.24
CA GLN A 96 -16.74 6.94 12.90
C GLN A 96 -16.29 6.37 14.25
N LYS A 97 -15.22 6.91 14.85
CA LYS A 97 -14.65 6.49 16.13
C LYS A 97 -14.17 5.03 16.18
N CYS A 98 -13.77 4.49 15.05
CA CYS A 98 -13.17 3.16 14.96
C CYS A 98 -11.71 3.27 14.49
N PRO A 99 -10.75 3.56 15.39
CA PRO A 99 -9.33 3.58 15.04
C PRO A 99 -8.82 2.18 14.74
N GLU A 100 -7.66 2.11 14.12
CA GLU A 100 -7.03 0.86 13.65
C GLU A 100 -6.95 -0.20 14.76
N GLU A 101 -6.43 0.15 15.93
CA GLU A 101 -6.34 -0.78 17.07
C GLU A 101 -7.70 -1.43 17.39
N GLN A 102 -8.75 -0.61 17.48
CA GLN A 102 -10.09 -1.09 17.80
C GLN A 102 -10.64 -1.99 16.68
N ALA A 103 -10.44 -1.60 15.41
CA ALA A 103 -10.89 -2.39 14.27
C ALA A 103 -10.25 -3.80 14.24
N TYR A 104 -8.95 -3.89 14.49
CA TYR A 104 -8.25 -5.18 14.53
C TYR A 104 -8.58 -6.00 15.79
N ILE A 105 -8.82 -5.37 16.94
CA ILE A 105 -9.29 -6.09 18.12
C ILE A 105 -10.68 -6.70 17.87
N MET A 106 -11.60 -5.91 17.29
CA MET A 106 -12.93 -6.40 16.93
C MET A 106 -12.86 -7.56 15.94
N LEU A 107 -11.97 -7.48 14.94
CA LEU A 107 -11.69 -8.58 14.02
C LEU A 107 -11.24 -9.82 14.78
N GLY A 108 -10.26 -9.72 15.68
CA GLY A 108 -9.80 -10.86 16.48
C GLY A 108 -10.91 -11.51 17.31
N VAL A 109 -11.79 -10.70 17.87
CA VAL A 109 -12.96 -11.18 18.62
C VAL A 109 -13.97 -11.89 17.70
N SER A 110 -14.23 -11.33 16.52
CA SER A 110 -15.14 -11.97 15.54
C SER A 110 -14.62 -13.33 15.03
N LEU A 111 -13.31 -13.54 15.10
CA LEU A 111 -12.64 -14.81 14.76
C LEU A 111 -12.52 -15.75 15.96
N GLY A 112 -13.19 -15.45 17.08
CA GLY A 112 -13.28 -16.33 18.24
C GLY A 112 -12.23 -16.11 19.33
N ALA A 113 -11.36 -15.11 19.22
CA ALA A 113 -10.43 -14.78 20.30
C ALA A 113 -11.12 -13.99 21.43
N SER A 114 -10.58 -14.11 22.65
CA SER A 114 -10.98 -13.15 23.70
C SER A 114 -10.44 -11.76 23.39
N GLU A 115 -11.12 -10.70 23.88
CA GLU A 115 -10.66 -9.32 23.67
C GLU A 115 -9.22 -9.11 24.16
N ALA A 116 -8.87 -9.69 25.32
CA ALA A 116 -7.53 -9.60 25.89
C ALA A 116 -6.48 -10.20 24.94
N LYS A 117 -6.76 -11.39 24.39
CA LYS A 117 -5.86 -12.05 23.41
C LYS A 117 -5.78 -11.27 22.09
N ALA A 118 -6.89 -10.75 21.59
CA ALA A 118 -6.91 -9.93 20.38
C ALA A 118 -6.10 -8.64 20.55
N ARG A 119 -6.21 -7.98 21.70
CA ARG A 119 -5.41 -6.80 22.04
C ARG A 119 -3.92 -7.10 22.14
N GLU A 120 -3.54 -8.19 22.82
CA GLU A 120 -2.15 -8.63 22.88
C GLU A 120 -1.58 -8.93 21.48
N ALA A 121 -2.34 -9.65 20.65
CA ALA A 121 -1.96 -9.96 19.27
C ALA A 121 -1.75 -8.69 18.43
N TYR A 122 -2.65 -7.72 18.54
CA TYR A 122 -2.50 -6.43 17.87
C TYR A 122 -1.22 -5.71 18.31
N GLN A 123 -0.98 -5.59 19.62
CA GLN A 123 0.18 -4.89 20.15
C GLN A 123 1.50 -5.51 19.69
N LYS A 124 1.60 -6.84 19.72
CA LYS A 124 2.79 -7.56 19.21
C LYS A 124 3.00 -7.34 17.72
N SER A 125 1.92 -7.45 16.93
CA SER A 125 1.97 -7.23 15.48
C SER A 125 2.35 -5.79 15.13
N TYR A 126 1.82 -4.82 15.86
CA TYR A 126 2.12 -3.41 15.68
C TYR A 126 3.60 -3.09 16.00
N GLN A 127 4.13 -3.66 17.10
CA GLN A 127 5.55 -3.52 17.45
C GLN A 127 6.46 -4.13 16.38
N ALA A 128 6.11 -5.31 15.87
CA ALA A 128 6.85 -5.97 14.80
C ALA A 128 6.84 -5.14 13.51
N TRP A 129 5.67 -4.59 13.15
CA TRP A 129 5.54 -3.68 12.01
C TRP A 129 6.39 -2.42 12.17
N GLN A 130 6.36 -1.76 13.34
CA GLN A 130 7.19 -0.59 13.61
C GLN A 130 8.69 -0.89 13.50
N ALA A 131 9.12 -2.06 14.00
CA ALA A 131 10.51 -2.48 13.89
C ALA A 131 10.92 -2.72 12.42
N ALA A 132 10.06 -3.35 11.63
CA ALA A 132 10.29 -3.59 10.21
C ALA A 132 10.36 -2.27 9.41
N GLN A 133 9.44 -1.32 9.68
CA GLN A 133 9.46 0.00 9.05
C GLN A 133 10.76 0.76 9.36
N LYS A 134 11.17 0.75 10.62
CA LYS A 134 12.42 1.40 11.02
C LYS A 134 13.65 0.77 10.34
N ALA A 135 13.69 -0.55 10.23
CA ALA A 135 14.76 -1.26 9.53
C ALA A 135 14.77 -0.93 8.04
N HIS A 136 13.60 -0.90 7.40
CA HIS A 136 13.46 -0.54 5.99
C HIS A 136 13.93 0.89 5.71
N ILE A 137 13.53 1.87 6.53
CA ILE A 137 14.01 3.25 6.42
C ILE A 137 15.53 3.32 6.53
N ALA A 138 16.12 2.63 7.52
CA ALA A 138 17.56 2.63 7.71
C ALA A 138 18.31 1.97 6.53
N GLU A 139 17.76 0.93 5.93
CA GLU A 139 18.32 0.29 4.74
C GLU A 139 18.33 1.24 3.53
N GLU A 140 17.21 1.90 3.24
CA GLU A 140 17.12 2.84 2.12
C GLU A 140 17.98 4.10 2.36
N GLU A 141 18.04 4.60 3.60
CA GLU A 141 18.95 5.72 3.94
C GLU A 141 20.43 5.33 3.77
N ALA A 142 20.80 4.09 4.06
CA ALA A 142 22.16 3.61 3.82
C ALA A 142 22.52 3.60 2.32
N ARG A 143 21.55 3.35 1.43
CA ARG A 143 21.74 3.40 -0.04
C ARG A 143 22.04 4.79 -0.56
N LEU A 144 21.63 5.86 0.14
CA LEU A 144 21.97 7.24 -0.22
C LEU A 144 23.46 7.54 -0.16
N HIS A 145 24.24 6.73 0.56
CA HIS A 145 25.70 6.86 0.67
C HIS A 145 26.46 6.13 -0.44
N ASP A 146 25.76 5.47 -1.37
CA ASP A 146 26.39 4.83 -2.54
C ASP A 146 26.91 5.92 -3.50
N ASP A 147 28.08 5.68 -4.12
CA ASP A 147 28.72 6.64 -5.05
C ASP A 147 28.06 6.63 -6.46
N ARG A 148 27.25 5.62 -6.76
CA ARG A 148 26.50 5.52 -8.03
C ARG A 148 25.37 6.53 -8.12
N ILE A 149 24.82 6.68 -9.32
CA ILE A 149 23.61 7.48 -9.57
C ILE A 149 22.44 6.94 -8.72
N LYS A 150 21.82 7.79 -7.94
CA LYS A 150 20.67 7.47 -7.09
C LYS A 150 19.38 7.96 -7.72
N ILE A 151 18.43 7.07 -7.86
CA ILE A 151 17.13 7.35 -8.46
C ILE A 151 16.02 7.12 -7.43
N LEU A 152 15.33 8.17 -7.01
CA LEU A 152 14.13 8.04 -6.18
C LEU A 152 12.99 7.50 -7.04
N VAL A 153 12.51 6.31 -6.72
CA VAL A 153 11.33 5.71 -7.37
C VAL A 153 10.11 6.01 -6.51
N VAL A 154 9.32 6.97 -6.97
CA VAL A 154 8.11 7.45 -6.27
C VAL A 154 6.92 6.63 -6.72
N GLY A 155 6.42 5.81 -5.84
CA GLY A 155 5.26 4.95 -6.09
C GLY A 155 4.74 4.35 -4.79
N HIS A 156 3.50 3.89 -4.80
CA HIS A 156 2.93 3.20 -3.65
C HIS A 156 3.63 1.86 -3.43
N SER A 157 3.84 1.47 -2.17
CA SER A 157 4.54 0.23 -1.80
C SER A 157 3.99 -1.02 -2.49
N TYR A 158 2.66 -1.13 -2.62
CA TYR A 158 1.99 -2.22 -3.32
C TYR A 158 2.28 -2.26 -4.84
N ASN A 159 2.73 -1.17 -5.44
CA ASN A 159 3.20 -1.11 -6.83
C ASN A 159 4.72 -1.32 -6.89
N LEU A 160 5.51 -0.70 -5.98
CA LEU A 160 6.97 -0.78 -5.97
C LEU A 160 7.48 -2.22 -5.83
N TYR A 161 6.87 -2.97 -4.91
CA TYR A 161 7.33 -4.34 -4.58
C TYR A 161 6.57 -5.44 -5.31
N ASP A 162 5.62 -5.09 -6.16
CA ASP A 162 4.93 -6.07 -7.00
C ASP A 162 5.88 -6.68 -8.04
N GLU A 163 5.86 -8.02 -8.16
CA GLU A 163 6.78 -8.78 -9.04
C GLU A 163 6.57 -8.47 -10.53
N TYR A 164 5.41 -7.98 -10.89
CA TYR A 164 5.03 -7.71 -12.29
C TYR A 164 5.05 -6.23 -12.65
N ILE A 165 4.90 -5.33 -11.66
CA ILE A 165 4.84 -3.87 -11.87
C ILE A 165 6.17 -3.21 -11.53
N GLY A 166 6.51 -3.12 -10.25
CA GLY A 166 7.61 -2.28 -9.76
C GLY A 166 8.96 -2.98 -9.74
N LYS A 167 9.01 -4.24 -9.28
CA LYS A 167 10.30 -4.96 -9.21
C LYS A 167 11.07 -5.03 -10.53
N PRO A 168 10.44 -5.20 -11.70
CA PRO A 168 11.16 -5.11 -12.98
C PRO A 168 11.81 -3.75 -13.21
N ILE A 169 11.17 -2.67 -12.76
CA ILE A 169 11.69 -1.30 -12.88
C ILE A 169 12.88 -1.11 -11.94
N LEU A 170 12.76 -1.51 -10.67
CA LEU A 170 13.86 -1.45 -9.69
C LEU A 170 15.08 -2.22 -10.19
N LYS A 171 14.88 -3.46 -10.67
CA LYS A 171 15.95 -4.26 -11.28
C LYS A 171 16.54 -3.62 -12.54
N GLY A 172 15.73 -2.98 -13.37
CA GLY A 172 16.20 -2.24 -14.54
C GLY A 172 17.12 -1.09 -14.18
N ILE A 173 16.82 -0.35 -13.11
CA ILE A 173 17.68 0.71 -12.59
C ILE A 173 19.03 0.14 -12.12
N GLU A 174 19.00 -0.96 -11.36
CA GLU A 174 20.22 -1.64 -10.90
C GLU A 174 21.08 -2.17 -12.05
N GLN A 175 20.46 -2.69 -13.12
CA GLN A 175 21.17 -3.14 -14.32
C GLN A 175 21.85 -2.02 -15.10
N LEU A 176 21.42 -0.77 -14.91
CA LEU A 176 22.04 0.42 -15.48
C LEU A 176 23.11 1.03 -14.56
N ASP A 177 23.57 0.27 -13.55
CA ASP A 177 24.55 0.69 -12.55
C ASP A 177 24.10 1.92 -11.74
N ALA A 178 22.81 2.04 -11.50
CA ALA A 178 22.20 3.06 -10.64
C ALA A 178 21.56 2.42 -9.40
N VAL A 179 21.33 3.20 -8.37
CA VAL A 179 20.75 2.76 -7.09
C VAL A 179 19.30 3.25 -7.00
N PRO A 180 18.30 2.36 -6.97
CA PRO A 180 16.94 2.76 -6.68
C PRO A 180 16.77 3.05 -5.18
N ILE A 181 16.15 4.18 -4.86
CA ILE A 181 15.69 4.56 -3.53
C ILE A 181 14.17 4.52 -3.55
N CYS A 182 13.55 3.77 -2.65
CA CYS A 182 12.11 3.60 -2.63
C CYS A 182 11.40 4.68 -1.80
N SER A 183 10.32 5.25 -2.31
CA SER A 183 9.62 6.37 -1.68
C SER A 183 8.87 6.02 -0.40
N ASP A 184 8.59 4.74 -0.13
CA ASP A 184 7.89 4.29 1.08
C ASP A 184 8.82 4.15 2.31
N ALA A 185 10.13 4.42 2.15
CA ALA A 185 11.10 4.43 3.22
C ALA A 185 11.08 5.75 4.02
N VAL A 186 9.93 6.10 4.55
CA VAL A 186 9.72 7.34 5.31
C VAL A 186 8.93 7.08 6.58
N ASP A 187 9.19 7.86 7.63
CA ASP A 187 8.25 7.93 8.75
C ASP A 187 6.94 8.55 8.27
N LEU A 188 5.85 7.81 8.37
CA LEU A 188 4.55 8.20 7.82
C LEU A 188 4.03 9.52 8.39
N LYS A 189 4.23 9.75 9.69
CA LYS A 189 3.79 10.98 10.34
C LYS A 189 4.59 12.17 9.84
N GLN A 190 5.91 12.04 9.80
CA GLN A 190 6.79 13.08 9.28
C GLN A 190 6.53 13.36 7.81
N ALA A 191 6.35 12.30 7.00
CA ALA A 191 6.04 12.45 5.58
C ALA A 191 4.73 13.21 5.33
N GLN A 192 3.70 12.97 6.16
CA GLN A 192 2.44 13.72 6.08
C GLN A 192 2.66 15.22 6.39
N GLU A 193 3.47 15.56 7.36
CA GLU A 193 3.84 16.94 7.70
C GLU A 193 4.67 17.57 6.55
N ASP A 194 5.70 16.87 6.08
CA ASP A 194 6.59 17.35 5.03
C ASP A 194 5.88 17.51 3.67
N SER A 195 4.86 16.71 3.40
CA SER A 195 4.02 16.85 2.20
C SER A 195 3.41 18.24 2.03
N LEU A 196 3.15 18.93 3.15
CA LEU A 196 2.59 20.27 3.17
C LEU A 196 3.54 21.33 2.58
N ASN A 197 4.84 21.05 2.54
CA ASN A 197 5.84 21.90 1.89
C ASN A 197 5.66 21.90 0.36
N ILE A 198 5.14 20.80 -0.19
CA ILE A 198 4.88 20.65 -1.62
C ILE A 198 3.43 21.02 -1.93
N CYS A 199 2.46 20.49 -1.18
CA CYS A 199 1.04 20.79 -1.40
C CYS A 199 0.23 20.77 -0.10
N LYS A 200 -0.53 21.85 0.13
CA LYS A 200 -1.31 22.05 1.36
C LYS A 200 -2.71 21.39 1.35
N SER A 201 -3.16 20.85 0.22
CA SER A 201 -4.57 20.47 0.04
C SER A 201 -4.78 19.06 -0.50
N VAL A 202 -3.81 18.15 -0.33
CA VAL A 202 -3.97 16.73 -0.74
C VAL A 202 -4.69 15.96 0.35
N PRO A 203 -5.89 15.41 0.08
CA PRO A 203 -6.66 14.69 1.09
C PRO A 203 -6.20 13.25 1.27
N TRP A 204 -5.61 12.64 0.23
CA TRP A 204 -5.25 11.22 0.23
C TRP A 204 -3.97 10.97 1.01
N ILE A 205 -4.07 10.14 2.07
CA ILE A 205 -2.96 9.87 2.97
C ILE A 205 -1.77 9.22 2.25
N MET A 206 -2.03 8.27 1.35
CA MET A 206 -0.97 7.60 0.59
C MET A 206 -0.27 8.54 -0.40
N SER A 207 -1.01 9.48 -1.00
CA SER A 207 -0.38 10.51 -1.85
C SER A 207 0.44 11.51 -1.05
N ARG A 208 0.06 11.79 0.21
CA ARG A 208 0.88 12.61 1.12
C ARG A 208 2.18 11.93 1.51
N GLU A 209 2.17 10.61 1.64
CA GLU A 209 3.40 9.82 1.83
C GLU A 209 4.36 10.01 0.67
N LEU A 210 3.89 9.89 -0.58
CA LEU A 210 4.70 10.13 -1.78
C LEU A 210 5.28 11.54 -1.83
N LEU A 211 4.47 12.57 -1.53
CA LEU A 211 4.94 13.94 -1.49
C LEU A 211 5.96 14.17 -0.38
N GLY A 212 5.74 13.57 0.79
CA GLY A 212 6.67 13.64 1.92
C GLY A 212 8.01 12.98 1.61
N SER A 213 8.01 11.85 0.91
CA SER A 213 9.24 11.18 0.49
C SER A 213 10.06 12.05 -0.48
N ILE A 214 9.37 12.73 -1.40
CA ILE A 214 10.02 13.68 -2.30
C ILE A 214 10.59 14.87 -1.51
N ALA A 215 9.82 15.43 -0.58
CA ALA A 215 10.30 16.52 0.26
C ALA A 215 11.56 16.14 1.04
N LYS A 216 11.64 14.89 1.50
CA LYS A 216 12.78 14.35 2.23
C LYS A 216 13.99 14.10 1.32
N TYR A 217 13.82 13.42 0.19
CA TYR A 217 14.93 12.82 -0.56
C TYR A 217 15.36 13.59 -1.83
N HIS A 218 14.57 14.55 -2.31
CA HIS A 218 14.82 15.17 -3.62
C HIS A 218 16.19 15.86 -3.77
N ASN A 219 16.83 16.26 -2.66
CA ASN A 219 18.17 16.87 -2.69
C ASN A 219 19.31 15.85 -2.61
N ASP A 220 19.01 14.61 -2.21
CA ASP A 220 19.98 13.56 -1.96
C ASP A 220 20.04 12.52 -3.10
N VAL A 221 19.24 12.71 -4.14
CA VAL A 221 19.17 11.84 -5.32
C VAL A 221 19.46 12.59 -6.61
N ASP A 222 19.92 11.86 -7.64
CA ASP A 222 20.29 12.42 -8.94
C ASP A 222 19.11 12.50 -9.90
N GLY A 223 18.05 11.72 -9.66
CA GLY A 223 16.85 11.71 -10.50
C GLY A 223 15.64 11.13 -9.78
N ILE A 224 14.46 11.36 -10.36
CA ILE A 224 13.18 10.88 -9.83
C ILE A 224 12.40 10.19 -10.93
N ILE A 225 11.91 8.96 -10.63
CA ILE A 225 10.96 8.24 -11.48
C ILE A 225 9.61 8.19 -10.77
N LEU A 226 8.55 8.67 -11.43
CA LEU A 226 7.19 8.59 -10.93
C LEU A 226 6.52 7.31 -11.44
N LEU A 227 6.33 6.33 -10.56
CA LEU A 227 5.69 5.06 -10.86
C LEU A 227 4.21 5.11 -10.51
N THR A 228 3.34 5.02 -11.49
CA THR A 228 1.89 5.01 -11.28
C THR A 228 1.21 3.89 -12.03
N ALA A 229 0.12 3.37 -11.46
CA ALA A 229 -0.71 2.34 -12.06
C ALA A 229 -1.93 2.97 -12.75
N PHE A 230 -1.92 3.03 -14.07
CA PHE A 230 -3.04 3.58 -14.86
C PHE A 230 -4.35 2.80 -14.66
N PRO A 231 -5.52 3.43 -14.61
CA PRO A 231 -5.79 4.87 -14.50
C PRO A 231 -5.99 5.33 -13.04
N CYS A 232 -4.91 5.57 -12.29
CA CYS A 232 -5.00 6.11 -10.94
C CYS A 232 -5.29 7.62 -10.97
N GLY A 233 -6.48 8.03 -10.51
CA GLY A 233 -6.88 9.43 -10.47
C GLY A 233 -6.03 10.27 -9.49
N PRO A 234 -5.89 9.88 -8.21
CA PRO A 234 -5.02 10.57 -7.27
C PRO A 234 -3.59 10.75 -7.77
N ASP A 235 -2.95 9.67 -8.26
CA ASP A 235 -1.57 9.75 -8.75
C ASP A 235 -1.42 10.65 -9.97
N SER A 236 -2.39 10.64 -10.89
CA SER A 236 -2.35 11.52 -12.06
C SER A 236 -2.33 13.01 -11.66
N MET A 237 -3.09 13.38 -10.63
CA MET A 237 -3.09 14.74 -10.10
C MET A 237 -1.79 15.07 -9.36
N ILE A 238 -1.30 14.15 -8.53
CA ILE A 238 -0.09 14.33 -7.75
C ILE A 238 1.14 14.41 -8.64
N ASN A 239 1.26 13.53 -9.63
CA ASN A 239 2.39 13.50 -10.56
C ASN A 239 2.49 14.80 -11.37
N GLU A 240 1.37 15.32 -11.87
CA GLU A 240 1.36 16.61 -12.55
C GLU A 240 1.81 17.77 -11.62
N MET A 241 1.41 17.72 -10.37
CA MET A 241 1.81 18.72 -9.38
C MET A 241 3.30 18.60 -9.05
N ILE A 242 3.84 17.40 -8.90
CA ILE A 242 5.26 17.14 -8.67
C ILE A 242 6.08 17.70 -9.83
N ILE A 243 5.74 17.33 -11.07
CA ILE A 243 6.43 17.79 -12.29
C ILE A 243 6.47 19.32 -12.38
N ARG A 244 5.40 19.99 -11.98
CA ARG A 244 5.35 21.47 -11.99
C ARG A 244 6.15 22.15 -10.89
N ARG A 245 6.34 21.48 -9.75
CA ARG A 245 6.97 22.07 -8.56
C ARG A 245 8.41 21.69 -8.37
N ILE A 246 8.80 20.50 -8.78
CA ILE A 246 10.17 20.02 -8.74
C ILE A 246 10.74 20.19 -10.15
N LYS A 247 11.12 21.44 -10.46
CA LYS A 247 11.83 21.78 -11.68
C LYS A 247 13.30 21.45 -11.47
N ASP A 248 13.95 20.92 -12.48
CA ASP A 248 15.41 20.69 -12.52
C ASP A 248 15.90 19.32 -12.04
N ARG A 249 14.99 18.29 -11.98
CA ARG A 249 15.44 16.92 -11.67
C ARG A 249 14.66 15.85 -12.43
#